data_00f2d721980cfd10f07fcee275fbe677
#
_entry.id   00f2d721980cfd10f07fcee275fbe677
#
_cell.length_a   1.000
_cell.length_b   1.000
_cell.length_c   1.000
_cell.angle_alpha   90.00
_cell.angle_beta   90.00
_cell.angle_gamma   90.00
#
_symmetry.space_group_name_H-M   'P 1'
#
loop_
_entity.id
_entity.type
_entity.pdbx_description
1 polymer ?
#
loop_
_entity_poly.entity_id
_entity_poly.type
_entity_poly.pdbx_seq_one_letter_code
_entity_poly.pdbx_strand_id
1 'polypeptide(L)'
;MKPTLQAIFQKCFDSFSHTHRLPQHHRRAARAIIQCRTSALGGHIQKCPAGHVEGVWYDSCGHRSCPQCSHLPKERWLERQKARLLACDHFHVIFTIAHELHPLWWLNTRLMIEFLFQSAKDTLFELLQDRRHLGALPGVIISLHTWERTLSFHPHVHCLVSGGGLSLTGQWISVRNGYLLPVEVVRIVFRGKFLDAIGKALDQGRLILPEGMTPQKLRNLLNKLGRKKWNVCIRERYSHGSGVITYLARYIKGGPISNQRLNCVDEQGVTFRYQDHRDGKVKPMTLSSEEFVQRVLAVGVRGTEVPPAGPKPRPH
;
A
#
# COMPACT_ATOMS: atom_id res chain seq x y z
N MET A 1 15.68 24.33 8.66
CA MET A 1 14.42 23.67 9.11
C MET A 1 14.30 22.34 8.37
N LYS A 2 13.92 21.24 9.04
CA LYS A 2 13.70 19.97 8.33
C LYS A 2 12.55 20.10 7.34
N PRO A 3 12.68 19.60 6.11
CA PRO A 3 11.61 19.68 5.13
C PRO A 3 10.39 18.85 5.58
N THR A 4 9.21 19.32 5.20
CA THR A 4 7.95 18.58 5.41
C THR A 4 7.30 18.29 4.08
N LEU A 5 6.48 17.23 4.03
CA LEU A 5 5.71 16.91 2.83
C LEU A 5 4.81 18.08 2.42
N GLN A 6 4.26 18.79 3.40
CA GLN A 6 3.44 19.98 3.17
C GLN A 6 4.23 21.08 2.46
N ALA A 7 5.41 21.46 2.98
CA ALA A 7 6.25 22.49 2.38
C ALA A 7 6.68 22.15 0.93
N ILE A 8 6.98 20.87 0.67
CA ILE A 8 7.29 20.38 -0.68
C ILE A 8 6.10 20.58 -1.61
N PHE A 9 4.91 20.17 -1.17
CA PHE A 9 3.69 20.32 -1.97
C PHE A 9 3.32 21.78 -2.18
N GLN A 10 3.47 22.66 -1.17
CA GLN A 10 3.27 24.09 -1.31
C GLN A 10 4.20 24.71 -2.35
N LYS A 11 5.46 24.27 -2.41
CA LYS A 11 6.45 24.79 -3.35
C LYS A 11 6.27 24.25 -4.78
N CYS A 12 5.91 22.98 -4.95
CA CYS A 12 6.06 22.26 -6.22
C CYS A 12 4.74 21.88 -6.90
N PHE A 13 3.61 21.84 -6.15
CA PHE A 13 2.39 21.25 -6.69
C PHE A 13 1.73 22.09 -7.77
N ASP A 14 1.78 23.41 -7.71
CA ASP A 14 1.15 24.27 -8.72
C ASP A 14 1.81 24.05 -10.08
N SER A 15 3.14 24.18 -10.17
CA SER A 15 3.89 23.90 -11.39
C SER A 15 3.60 22.49 -11.91
N PHE A 16 3.63 21.48 -11.04
CA PHE A 16 3.32 20.11 -11.40
C PHE A 16 1.90 19.95 -11.96
N SER A 17 0.91 20.59 -11.35
CA SER A 17 -0.49 20.49 -11.76
C SER A 17 -0.81 21.16 -13.10
N HIS A 18 0.01 22.14 -13.52
CA HIS A 18 -0.09 22.78 -14.83
C HIS A 18 0.45 21.90 -15.95
N THR A 19 1.48 21.11 -15.68
CA THR A 19 2.13 20.25 -16.67
C THR A 19 1.53 18.84 -16.75
N HIS A 20 0.78 18.42 -15.70
CA HIS A 20 0.21 17.07 -15.61
C HIS A 20 -1.31 17.09 -15.53
N ARG A 21 -1.94 16.17 -16.26
CA ARG A 21 -3.37 15.90 -16.15
C ARG A 21 -3.60 15.01 -14.92
N LEU A 22 -4.11 15.60 -13.83
CA LEU A 22 -4.29 14.89 -12.57
C LEU A 22 -5.74 14.48 -12.34
N PRO A 23 -6.00 13.23 -11.90
CA PRO A 23 -7.29 12.81 -11.41
C PRO A 23 -7.77 13.66 -10.22
N GLN A 24 -9.09 13.79 -10.04
CA GLN A 24 -9.67 14.62 -8.99
C GLN A 24 -9.20 14.20 -7.58
N HIS A 25 -9.06 12.92 -7.34
CA HIS A 25 -8.59 12.39 -6.04
C HIS A 25 -7.14 12.77 -5.73
N HIS A 26 -6.25 12.87 -6.74
CA HIS A 26 -4.89 13.39 -6.55
C HIS A 26 -4.90 14.87 -6.19
N ARG A 27 -5.72 15.68 -6.89
CA ARG A 27 -5.90 17.11 -6.58
C ARG A 27 -6.45 17.30 -5.16
N ARG A 28 -7.43 16.50 -4.76
CA ARG A 28 -7.99 16.52 -3.39
C ARG A 28 -6.94 16.17 -2.34
N ALA A 29 -6.13 15.14 -2.57
CA ALA A 29 -5.05 14.77 -1.65
C ALA A 29 -3.99 15.86 -1.52
N ALA A 30 -3.56 16.44 -2.64
CA ALA A 30 -2.58 17.53 -2.65
C ALA A 30 -3.10 18.77 -1.90
N ARG A 31 -4.34 19.22 -2.18
CA ARG A 31 -4.98 20.33 -1.46
C ARG A 31 -5.06 20.06 0.04
N ALA A 32 -5.48 18.87 0.43
CA ALA A 32 -5.54 18.48 1.83
C ALA A 32 -4.18 18.56 2.53
N ILE A 33 -3.10 18.10 1.87
CA ILE A 33 -1.74 18.18 2.42
C ILE A 33 -1.29 19.64 2.52
N ILE A 34 -1.50 20.45 1.47
CA ILE A 34 -1.10 21.86 1.39
C ILE A 34 -1.79 22.69 2.47
N GLN A 35 -3.09 22.49 2.66
CA GLN A 35 -3.93 23.29 3.57
C GLN A 35 -3.92 22.78 5.01
N CYS A 36 -3.31 21.63 5.29
CA CYS A 36 -3.33 21.00 6.60
C CYS A 36 -2.74 21.95 7.67
N ARG A 37 -3.52 22.23 8.71
CA ARG A 37 -3.13 23.10 9.82
C ARG A 37 -2.71 24.51 9.36
N THR A 38 -3.45 25.06 8.42
CA THR A 38 -3.37 26.47 8.01
C THR A 38 -4.71 27.14 8.18
N SER A 39 -4.74 28.46 8.10
CA SER A 39 -5.97 29.27 8.15
C SER A 39 -7.01 28.89 7.10
N ALA A 40 -6.59 28.24 5.99
CA ALA A 40 -7.49 27.80 4.92
C ALA A 40 -8.50 26.71 5.35
N LEU A 41 -8.22 25.98 6.46
CA LEU A 41 -9.15 24.99 7.03
C LEU A 41 -9.92 25.51 8.25
N GLY A 42 -9.73 26.80 8.62
CA GLY A 42 -10.26 27.34 9.86
C GLY A 42 -9.43 26.93 11.08
N GLY A 43 -9.99 27.15 12.26
CA GLY A 43 -9.33 26.84 13.52
C GLY A 43 -10.06 27.46 14.70
N HIS A 44 -9.43 27.37 15.87
CA HIS A 44 -9.95 27.93 17.10
C HIS A 44 -8.88 28.73 17.85
N ILE A 45 -9.35 29.71 18.60
CA ILE A 45 -8.52 30.56 19.44
C ILE A 45 -8.85 30.22 20.88
N GLN A 46 -7.83 29.88 21.66
CA GLN A 46 -7.95 29.70 23.10
C GLN A 46 -7.67 31.03 23.79
N LYS A 47 -8.55 31.42 24.68
CA LYS A 47 -8.42 32.64 25.50
C LYS A 47 -8.51 32.27 26.96
N CYS A 48 -7.75 32.95 27.82
CA CYS A 48 -7.93 32.85 29.25
C CYS A 48 -9.22 33.60 29.69
N PRO A 49 -9.70 33.42 30.93
CA PRO A 49 -10.89 34.15 31.44
C PRO A 49 -10.77 35.67 31.36
N ALA A 50 -9.55 36.22 31.38
CA ALA A 50 -9.29 37.65 31.23
C ALA A 50 -9.29 38.13 29.76
N GLY A 51 -9.56 37.22 28.79
CA GLY A 51 -9.65 37.54 27.36
C GLY A 51 -8.34 37.54 26.59
N HIS A 52 -7.19 37.25 27.22
CA HIS A 52 -5.92 37.16 26.52
C HIS A 52 -5.86 35.91 25.64
N VAL A 53 -5.31 36.04 24.44
CA VAL A 53 -5.10 34.92 23.52
C VAL A 53 -3.92 34.08 24.00
N GLU A 54 -4.18 32.83 24.37
CA GLU A 54 -3.17 31.85 24.79
C GLU A 54 -2.60 31.06 23.60
N GLY A 55 -3.40 30.90 22.55
CA GLY A 55 -2.95 30.23 21.35
C GLY A 55 -3.98 30.22 20.23
N VAL A 56 -3.48 29.92 19.04
CA VAL A 56 -4.28 29.72 17.83
C VAL A 56 -3.94 28.36 17.24
N TRP A 57 -4.95 27.52 17.05
CA TRP A 57 -4.80 26.19 16.47
C TRP A 57 -5.63 26.06 15.20
N TYR A 58 -4.98 25.73 14.10
CA TYR A 58 -5.65 25.46 12.83
C TYR A 58 -6.08 24.01 12.69
N ASP A 59 -7.22 23.81 12.02
CA ASP A 59 -7.80 22.50 11.83
C ASP A 59 -6.94 21.59 10.94
N SER A 60 -7.00 20.29 11.23
CA SER A 60 -6.28 19.28 10.49
C SER A 60 -7.09 18.78 9.30
N CYS A 61 -6.42 18.43 8.18
CA CYS A 61 -7.11 17.97 6.96
C CYS A 61 -7.73 16.55 7.08
N GLY A 62 -7.37 15.77 8.09
CA GLY A 62 -7.82 14.40 8.26
C GLY A 62 -7.45 13.43 7.12
N HIS A 63 -6.76 13.88 6.07
CA HIS A 63 -6.48 13.07 4.89
C HIS A 63 -5.42 12.00 5.19
N ARG A 64 -5.68 10.76 4.74
CA ARG A 64 -4.79 9.61 5.00
C ARG A 64 -3.36 9.77 4.47
N SER A 65 -3.18 10.50 3.36
CA SER A 65 -1.85 10.74 2.77
C SER A 65 -1.07 11.84 3.48
N CYS A 66 -1.71 12.59 4.38
CA CYS A 66 -1.05 13.62 5.17
C CYS A 66 -0.30 12.97 6.34
N PRO A 67 1.05 13.10 6.43
CA PRO A 67 1.81 12.49 7.50
C PRO A 67 1.48 13.04 8.90
N GLN A 68 0.99 14.28 8.98
CA GLN A 68 0.57 14.90 10.24
C GLN A 68 -0.76 14.33 10.75
N CYS A 69 -1.70 13.96 9.85
CA CYS A 69 -3.04 13.49 10.21
C CYS A 69 -3.15 11.99 10.36
N SER A 70 -2.20 11.23 9.82
CA SER A 70 -2.25 9.77 9.80
C SER A 70 -1.83 9.10 11.12
N HIS A 71 -1.22 9.82 12.04
CA HIS A 71 -0.67 9.24 13.28
C HIS A 71 -1.75 8.66 14.20
N LEU A 72 -2.68 9.47 14.67
CA LEU A 72 -3.71 9.04 15.63
C LEU A 72 -4.63 7.93 15.08
N PRO A 73 -5.15 8.00 13.84
CA PRO A 73 -5.89 6.90 13.24
C PRO A 73 -5.08 5.59 13.15
N LYS A 74 -3.75 5.69 12.95
CA LYS A 74 -2.84 4.55 12.93
C LYS A 74 -2.75 3.90 14.32
N GLU A 75 -2.50 4.69 15.36
CA GLU A 75 -2.40 4.17 16.75
C GLU A 75 -3.73 3.53 17.20
N ARG A 76 -4.86 4.18 16.96
CA ARG A 76 -6.19 3.63 17.26
C ARG A 76 -6.48 2.31 16.51
N TRP A 77 -6.02 2.20 15.28
CA TRP A 77 -6.13 0.95 14.53
C TRP A 77 -5.23 -0.12 15.13
N LEU A 78 -3.98 0.23 15.45
CA LEU A 78 -3.00 -0.67 16.03
C LEU A 78 -3.50 -1.28 17.35
N GLU A 79 -4.00 -0.46 18.25
CA GLU A 79 -4.55 -0.93 19.54
C GLU A 79 -5.72 -1.89 19.33
N ARG A 80 -6.66 -1.57 18.43
CA ARG A 80 -7.77 -2.46 18.11
C ARG A 80 -7.33 -3.81 17.53
N GLN A 81 -6.26 -3.81 16.73
CA GLN A 81 -5.76 -5.07 16.17
C GLN A 81 -4.97 -5.87 17.20
N LYS A 82 -4.17 -5.23 18.05
CA LYS A 82 -3.48 -5.91 19.17
C LYS A 82 -4.45 -6.64 20.08
N ALA A 83 -5.58 -6.02 20.41
CA ALA A 83 -6.63 -6.63 21.23
C ALA A 83 -7.30 -7.85 20.59
N ARG A 84 -7.14 -8.05 19.28
CA ARG A 84 -7.72 -9.18 18.51
C ARG A 84 -6.69 -10.25 18.14
N LEU A 85 -5.43 -10.03 18.49
CA LEU A 85 -4.40 -11.02 18.21
C LEU A 85 -4.62 -12.26 19.06
N LEU A 86 -4.54 -13.40 18.39
CA LEU A 86 -4.57 -14.68 19.08
C LEU A 86 -3.26 -14.90 19.84
N ALA A 87 -3.32 -15.57 21.00
CA ALA A 87 -2.15 -15.95 21.78
C ALA A 87 -1.45 -17.17 21.14
N CYS A 88 -0.93 -17.00 19.94
CA CYS A 88 -0.22 -18.03 19.19
C CYS A 88 0.90 -17.42 18.36
N ASP A 89 1.73 -18.27 17.75
CA ASP A 89 2.68 -17.84 16.74
C ASP A 89 1.95 -17.20 15.56
N HIS A 90 2.66 -16.31 14.86
CA HIS A 90 2.16 -15.69 13.63
C HIS A 90 3.21 -15.74 12.54
N PHE A 91 2.75 -15.75 11.29
CA PHE A 91 3.58 -15.72 10.10
C PHE A 91 3.23 -14.51 9.25
N HIS A 92 4.25 -13.91 8.64
CA HIS A 92 4.08 -12.80 7.72
C HIS A 92 4.29 -13.28 6.30
N VAL A 93 3.21 -13.33 5.54
CA VAL A 93 3.21 -13.76 4.13
C VAL A 93 3.01 -12.55 3.24
N ILE A 94 3.80 -12.42 2.18
CA ILE A 94 3.76 -11.31 1.22
C ILE A 94 3.51 -11.88 -0.16
N PHE A 95 2.49 -11.35 -0.85
CA PHE A 95 2.17 -11.70 -2.23
C PHE A 95 2.35 -10.48 -3.12
N THR A 96 3.21 -10.57 -4.13
CA THR A 96 3.52 -9.49 -5.07
C THR A 96 3.07 -9.88 -6.47
N ILE A 97 2.47 -8.92 -7.20
CA ILE A 97 2.09 -9.13 -8.60
C ILE A 97 3.27 -8.82 -9.55
N ALA A 98 3.21 -9.38 -10.75
CA ALA A 98 4.19 -9.10 -11.79
C ALA A 98 4.08 -7.66 -12.29
N HIS A 99 5.22 -6.99 -12.50
CA HIS A 99 5.27 -5.58 -12.92
C HIS A 99 4.64 -5.34 -14.31
N GLU A 100 4.65 -6.34 -15.17
CA GLU A 100 4.01 -6.27 -16.50
C GLU A 100 2.50 -6.04 -16.41
N LEU A 101 1.88 -6.29 -15.25
CA LEU A 101 0.47 -6.03 -14.99
C LEU A 101 0.18 -4.61 -14.45
N HIS A 102 1.22 -3.79 -14.22
CA HIS A 102 1.02 -2.43 -13.71
C HIS A 102 0.17 -1.54 -14.65
N PRO A 103 0.35 -1.55 -15.99
CA PRO A 103 -0.52 -0.80 -16.89
C PRO A 103 -2.00 -1.22 -16.78
N LEU A 104 -2.26 -2.52 -16.66
CA LEU A 104 -3.62 -3.03 -16.45
C LEU A 104 -4.18 -2.62 -15.08
N TRP A 105 -3.34 -2.61 -14.04
CA TRP A 105 -3.70 -2.17 -12.69
C TRP A 105 -4.20 -0.72 -12.68
N TRP A 106 -3.49 0.19 -13.35
CA TRP A 106 -3.85 1.61 -13.36
C TRP A 106 -5.25 1.85 -13.92
N LEU A 107 -5.64 1.13 -14.96
CA LEU A 107 -6.95 1.26 -15.60
C LEU A 107 -8.06 0.52 -14.84
N ASN A 108 -7.72 -0.49 -14.03
CA ASN A 108 -8.66 -1.37 -13.37
C ASN A 108 -8.39 -1.51 -11.86
N THR A 109 -7.96 -0.43 -11.21
CA THR A 109 -7.43 -0.46 -9.83
C THR A 109 -8.36 -1.21 -8.86
N ARG A 110 -9.69 -0.97 -8.92
CA ARG A 110 -10.65 -1.63 -8.02
C ARG A 110 -10.68 -3.15 -8.24
N LEU A 111 -10.78 -3.59 -9.47
CA LEU A 111 -10.80 -5.03 -9.82
C LEU A 111 -9.48 -5.70 -9.46
N MET A 112 -8.37 -5.07 -9.77
CA MET A 112 -7.04 -5.62 -9.47
C MET A 112 -6.78 -5.74 -7.96
N ILE A 113 -7.28 -4.80 -7.17
CA ILE A 113 -7.27 -4.89 -5.70
C ILE A 113 -8.10 -6.08 -5.24
N GLU A 114 -9.33 -6.22 -5.75
CA GLU A 114 -10.24 -7.33 -5.43
C GLU A 114 -9.58 -8.67 -5.76
N PHE A 115 -9.03 -8.82 -6.97
CA PHE A 115 -8.34 -10.05 -7.38
C PHE A 115 -7.14 -10.36 -6.49
N LEU A 116 -6.34 -9.36 -6.12
CA LEU A 116 -5.18 -9.55 -5.26
C LEU A 116 -5.56 -10.03 -3.86
N PHE A 117 -6.57 -9.39 -3.23
CA PHE A 117 -7.06 -9.81 -1.92
C PHE A 117 -7.67 -11.22 -1.97
N GLN A 118 -8.55 -11.48 -2.95
CA GLN A 118 -9.23 -12.76 -3.06
C GLN A 118 -8.24 -13.89 -3.34
N SER A 119 -7.33 -13.71 -4.31
CA SER A 119 -6.33 -14.72 -4.63
C SER A 119 -5.39 -15.03 -3.47
N ALA A 120 -4.96 -14.02 -2.71
CA ALA A 120 -4.12 -14.21 -1.53
C ALA A 120 -4.88 -14.96 -0.42
N LYS A 121 -6.12 -14.54 -0.12
CA LYS A 121 -6.99 -15.18 0.86
C LYS A 121 -7.25 -16.64 0.49
N ASP A 122 -7.71 -16.89 -0.74
CA ASP A 122 -8.10 -18.22 -1.18
C ASP A 122 -6.89 -19.18 -1.27
N THR A 123 -5.70 -18.65 -1.58
CA THR A 123 -4.47 -19.43 -1.54
C THR A 123 -4.15 -19.90 -0.12
N LEU A 124 -4.19 -18.97 0.85
CA LEU A 124 -3.90 -19.31 2.24
C LEU A 124 -4.94 -20.26 2.82
N PHE A 125 -6.22 -20.02 2.55
CA PHE A 125 -7.31 -20.84 3.12
C PHE A 125 -7.33 -22.25 2.51
N GLU A 126 -7.21 -22.37 1.18
CA GLU A 126 -7.18 -23.67 0.50
C GLU A 126 -6.02 -24.53 1.02
N LEU A 127 -4.81 -23.96 1.06
CA LEU A 127 -3.64 -24.71 1.48
C LEU A 127 -3.64 -25.03 2.98
N LEU A 128 -4.06 -24.09 3.85
CA LEU A 128 -4.05 -24.33 5.30
C LEU A 128 -5.21 -25.21 5.78
N GLN A 129 -6.34 -25.25 5.07
CA GLN A 129 -7.42 -26.20 5.37
C GLN A 129 -7.12 -27.62 4.88
N ASP A 130 -6.17 -27.79 3.98
CA ASP A 130 -5.72 -29.11 3.55
C ASP A 130 -5.03 -29.85 4.71
N ARG A 131 -5.47 -31.09 5.00
CA ARG A 131 -4.90 -31.95 6.06
C ARG A 131 -3.42 -32.28 5.85
N ARG A 132 -2.91 -32.19 4.63
CA ARG A 132 -1.47 -32.35 4.32
C ARG A 132 -0.63 -31.22 4.92
N HIS A 133 -1.24 -30.09 5.24
CA HIS A 133 -0.59 -28.94 5.85
C HIS A 133 -1.09 -28.73 7.29
N LEU A 134 -2.05 -27.82 7.52
CA LEU A 134 -2.59 -27.54 8.85
C LEU A 134 -3.89 -28.32 9.14
N GLY A 135 -4.76 -28.48 8.15
CA GLY A 135 -6.08 -29.11 8.32
C GLY A 135 -7.06 -28.25 9.12
N ALA A 136 -6.88 -26.94 9.16
CA ALA A 136 -7.68 -26.03 9.96
C ALA A 136 -7.83 -24.65 9.31
N LEU A 137 -8.86 -23.92 9.68
CA LEU A 137 -9.15 -22.54 9.23
C LEU A 137 -8.30 -21.55 10.00
N PRO A 138 -7.33 -20.87 9.38
CA PRO A 138 -6.47 -19.89 10.06
C PRO A 138 -7.16 -18.54 10.25
N GLY A 139 -6.66 -17.75 11.23
CA GLY A 139 -6.90 -16.30 11.29
C GLY A 139 -5.97 -15.55 10.33
N VAL A 140 -6.51 -14.65 9.51
CA VAL A 140 -5.70 -13.87 8.55
C VAL A 140 -6.10 -12.41 8.55
N ILE A 141 -5.11 -11.51 8.68
CA ILE A 141 -5.27 -10.07 8.44
C ILE A 141 -4.53 -9.72 7.17
N ILE A 142 -5.21 -9.16 6.17
CA ILE A 142 -4.62 -8.79 4.87
C ILE A 142 -4.59 -7.26 4.73
N SER A 143 -3.43 -6.74 4.32
CA SER A 143 -3.20 -5.32 4.09
C SER A 143 -2.59 -5.06 2.72
N LEU A 144 -3.21 -4.16 1.94
CA LEU A 144 -2.66 -3.70 0.66
C LEU A 144 -1.58 -2.65 0.85
N HIS A 145 -0.45 -2.87 0.18
CA HIS A 145 0.58 -1.88 -0.07
C HIS A 145 0.70 -1.66 -1.58
N THR A 146 0.87 -0.41 -2.00
CA THR A 146 1.00 -0.06 -3.42
C THR A 146 2.34 0.59 -3.74
N TRP A 147 3.26 0.65 -2.77
CA TRP A 147 4.59 1.23 -2.94
C TRP A 147 5.65 0.45 -2.18
N GLU A 148 6.86 0.58 -2.63
CA GLU A 148 8.06 0.15 -1.92
C GLU A 148 8.77 1.33 -1.21
N ARG A 149 9.89 1.05 -0.57
CA ARG A 149 10.63 2.05 0.22
C ARG A 149 11.20 3.21 -0.58
N THR A 150 11.37 3.04 -1.89
CA THR A 150 11.80 4.05 -2.85
C THR A 150 10.65 4.90 -3.41
N LEU A 151 9.42 4.70 -2.92
CA LEU A 151 8.18 5.29 -3.43
C LEU A 151 7.80 4.81 -4.84
N SER A 152 8.46 3.80 -5.38
CA SER A 152 8.06 3.19 -6.65
C SER A 152 6.77 2.42 -6.50
N PHE A 153 5.94 2.43 -7.55
CA PHE A 153 4.70 1.68 -7.56
C PHE A 153 4.97 0.17 -7.54
N HIS A 154 4.44 -0.50 -6.52
CA HIS A 154 4.69 -1.92 -6.27
C HIS A 154 3.52 -2.56 -5.52
N PRO A 155 2.43 -2.91 -6.22
CA PRO A 155 1.27 -3.51 -5.57
C PRO A 155 1.57 -4.89 -5.00
N HIS A 156 1.31 -5.04 -3.70
CA HIS A 156 1.46 -6.30 -2.99
C HIS A 156 0.57 -6.30 -1.74
N VAL A 157 0.26 -7.47 -1.24
CA VAL A 157 -0.44 -7.62 0.04
C VAL A 157 0.45 -8.26 1.08
N HIS A 158 0.35 -7.74 2.29
CA HIS A 158 0.90 -8.35 3.48
C HIS A 158 -0.20 -9.08 4.23
N CYS A 159 0.04 -10.35 4.54
CA CYS A 159 -0.87 -11.17 5.32
C CYS A 159 -0.20 -11.52 6.65
N LEU A 160 -0.85 -11.21 7.77
CA LEU A 160 -0.53 -11.78 9.06
C LEU A 160 -1.40 -13.02 9.24
N VAL A 161 -0.78 -14.19 9.34
CA VAL A 161 -1.44 -15.49 9.41
C VAL A 161 -1.17 -16.10 10.78
N SER A 162 -2.21 -16.59 11.46
CA SER A 162 -2.04 -17.31 12.73
C SER A 162 -1.25 -18.60 12.53
N GLY A 163 -0.37 -18.95 13.48
CA GLY A 163 0.37 -20.20 13.53
C GLY A 163 -0.46 -21.40 13.98
N GLY A 164 -1.75 -21.37 13.63
CA GLY A 164 -2.73 -22.40 13.88
C GLY A 164 -4.10 -21.96 13.37
N GLY A 165 -5.09 -22.83 13.56
CA GLY A 165 -6.46 -22.58 13.10
C GLY A 165 -7.48 -23.45 13.82
N LEU A 166 -8.75 -23.19 13.54
CA LEU A 166 -9.86 -23.98 14.05
C LEU A 166 -10.18 -25.12 13.08
N SER A 167 -10.19 -26.35 13.59
CA SER A 167 -10.67 -27.53 12.86
C SER A 167 -12.19 -27.43 12.60
N LEU A 168 -12.71 -28.31 11.79
CA LEU A 168 -14.16 -28.43 11.56
C LEU A 168 -14.92 -28.78 12.85
N THR A 169 -14.25 -29.37 13.85
CA THR A 169 -14.82 -29.71 15.16
C THR A 169 -14.61 -28.62 16.21
N GLY A 170 -14.11 -27.44 15.81
CA GLY A 170 -13.87 -26.31 16.70
C GLY A 170 -12.60 -26.42 17.57
N GLN A 171 -11.77 -27.44 17.36
CA GLN A 171 -10.51 -27.61 18.10
C GLN A 171 -9.41 -26.75 17.47
N TRP A 172 -8.55 -26.17 18.30
CA TRP A 172 -7.36 -25.45 17.84
C TRP A 172 -6.27 -26.43 17.42
N ILE A 173 -5.79 -26.27 16.16
CA ILE A 173 -4.67 -27.03 15.60
C ILE A 173 -3.52 -26.06 15.36
N SER A 174 -2.37 -26.30 16.00
CA SER A 174 -1.17 -25.49 15.81
C SER A 174 -0.31 -26.01 14.66
N VAL A 175 0.43 -25.10 13.98
CA VAL A 175 1.45 -25.48 13.01
C VAL A 175 2.53 -26.36 13.66
N ARG A 176 3.06 -27.31 12.91
CA ARG A 176 4.12 -28.21 13.37
C ARG A 176 5.49 -27.63 13.02
N ASN A 177 6.46 -27.77 13.92
CA ASN A 177 7.86 -27.40 13.71
C ASN A 177 8.09 -25.94 13.26
N GLY A 178 7.18 -25.01 13.58
CA GLY A 178 7.29 -23.61 13.19
C GLY A 178 7.23 -23.37 11.68
N TYR A 179 6.67 -24.29 10.92
CA TYR A 179 6.60 -24.22 9.46
C TYR A 179 5.15 -24.03 8.99
N LEU A 180 4.89 -22.98 8.23
CA LEU A 180 3.53 -22.66 7.78
C LEU A 180 3.14 -23.43 6.52
N LEU A 181 3.85 -23.18 5.41
CA LEU A 181 3.55 -23.73 4.08
C LEU A 181 4.81 -23.72 3.18
N PRO A 182 4.91 -24.64 2.21
CA PRO A 182 5.95 -24.60 1.19
C PRO A 182 5.79 -23.37 0.30
N VAL A 183 6.74 -22.46 0.30
CA VAL A 183 6.64 -21.18 -0.43
C VAL A 183 6.43 -21.37 -1.93
N GLU A 184 7.03 -22.42 -2.53
CA GLU A 184 6.85 -22.71 -3.96
C GLU A 184 5.39 -23.10 -4.29
N VAL A 185 4.76 -23.91 -3.44
CA VAL A 185 3.34 -24.28 -3.60
C VAL A 185 2.45 -23.04 -3.47
N VAL A 186 2.67 -22.23 -2.45
CA VAL A 186 1.92 -20.97 -2.25
C VAL A 186 2.06 -20.05 -3.47
N ARG A 187 3.26 -19.96 -4.02
CA ARG A 187 3.56 -19.14 -5.21
C ARG A 187 2.80 -19.62 -6.45
N ILE A 188 2.79 -20.92 -6.70
CA ILE A 188 2.11 -21.50 -7.86
C ILE A 188 0.60 -21.31 -7.76
N VAL A 189 0.01 -21.61 -6.61
CA VAL A 189 -1.43 -21.51 -6.38
C VAL A 189 -1.88 -20.04 -6.47
N PHE A 190 -1.18 -19.12 -5.80
CA PHE A 190 -1.49 -17.70 -5.86
C PHE A 190 -1.44 -17.16 -7.29
N ARG A 191 -0.35 -17.44 -8.00
CA ARG A 191 -0.18 -17.01 -9.40
C ARG A 191 -1.32 -17.53 -10.27
N GLY A 192 -1.67 -18.81 -10.16
CA GLY A 192 -2.76 -19.43 -10.91
C GLY A 192 -4.08 -18.74 -10.66
N LYS A 193 -4.45 -18.54 -9.39
CA LYS A 193 -5.71 -17.87 -9.01
C LYS A 193 -5.78 -16.42 -9.50
N PHE A 194 -4.68 -15.67 -9.37
CA PHE A 194 -4.66 -14.28 -9.78
C PHE A 194 -4.76 -14.10 -11.30
N LEU A 195 -4.04 -14.93 -12.07
CA LEU A 195 -4.09 -14.90 -13.53
C LEU A 195 -5.46 -15.40 -14.06
N ASP A 196 -6.05 -16.42 -13.43
CA ASP A 196 -7.39 -16.91 -13.75
C ASP A 196 -8.46 -15.84 -13.52
N ALA A 197 -8.36 -15.08 -12.41
CA ALA A 197 -9.28 -13.97 -12.14
C ALA A 197 -9.21 -12.88 -13.22
N ILE A 198 -8.01 -12.54 -13.70
CA ILE A 198 -7.84 -11.60 -14.81
C ILE A 198 -8.42 -12.19 -16.11
N GLY A 199 -8.16 -13.46 -16.41
CA GLY A 199 -8.66 -14.13 -17.59
C GLY A 199 -10.21 -14.15 -17.63
N LYS A 200 -10.84 -14.54 -16.52
CA LYS A 200 -12.30 -14.50 -16.37
C LYS A 200 -12.87 -13.09 -16.55
N ALA A 201 -12.23 -12.08 -15.97
CA ALA A 201 -12.67 -10.69 -16.12
C ALA A 201 -12.51 -10.17 -17.56
N LEU A 202 -11.48 -10.64 -18.29
CA LEU A 202 -11.31 -10.36 -19.71
C LEU A 202 -12.43 -10.97 -20.53
N ASP A 203 -12.75 -12.25 -20.31
CA ASP A 203 -13.81 -12.97 -21.02
C ASP A 203 -15.20 -12.37 -20.77
N GLN A 204 -15.40 -11.80 -19.58
CA GLN A 204 -16.62 -11.10 -19.19
C GLN A 204 -16.68 -9.63 -19.69
N GLY A 205 -15.67 -9.14 -20.40
CA GLY A 205 -15.60 -7.74 -20.85
C GLY A 205 -15.50 -6.69 -19.73
N ARG A 206 -15.05 -7.09 -18.54
CA ARG A 206 -14.98 -6.22 -17.34
C ARG A 206 -13.70 -5.38 -17.26
N LEU A 207 -12.72 -5.64 -18.14
CA LEU A 207 -11.42 -4.97 -18.11
C LEU A 207 -11.32 -3.84 -19.14
N ILE A 208 -10.81 -2.71 -18.69
CA ILE A 208 -10.34 -1.65 -19.58
C ILE A 208 -8.90 -1.99 -19.96
N LEU A 209 -8.66 -2.20 -21.26
CA LEU A 209 -7.34 -2.56 -21.75
C LEU A 209 -6.47 -1.32 -22.00
N PRO A 210 -5.16 -1.38 -21.68
CA PRO A 210 -4.22 -0.33 -22.06
C PRO A 210 -4.18 -0.12 -23.57
N GLU A 211 -3.82 1.09 -23.99
CA GLU A 211 -3.64 1.42 -25.40
C GLU A 211 -2.69 0.43 -26.10
N GLY A 212 -3.06 -0.04 -27.28
CA GLY A 212 -2.34 -1.05 -28.03
C GLY A 212 -2.39 -2.48 -27.48
N MET A 213 -3.07 -2.71 -26.34
CA MET A 213 -3.31 -4.02 -25.76
C MET A 213 -4.62 -4.59 -26.30
N THR A 214 -4.56 -5.69 -27.06
CA THR A 214 -5.73 -6.45 -27.50
C THR A 214 -6.04 -7.58 -26.51
N PRO A 215 -7.26 -8.14 -26.51
CA PRO A 215 -7.60 -9.33 -25.69
C PRO A 215 -6.61 -10.48 -25.92
N GLN A 216 -6.21 -10.72 -27.16
CA GLN A 216 -5.25 -11.80 -27.50
C GLN A 216 -3.85 -11.49 -26.94
N LYS A 217 -3.37 -10.24 -27.03
CA LYS A 217 -2.08 -9.83 -26.43
C LYS A 217 -2.11 -10.02 -24.90
N LEU A 218 -3.23 -9.69 -24.24
CA LEU A 218 -3.36 -9.92 -22.80
C LEU A 218 -3.35 -11.41 -22.48
N ARG A 219 -4.06 -12.27 -23.20
CA ARG A 219 -4.00 -13.73 -22.99
C ARG A 219 -2.57 -14.26 -23.14
N ASN A 220 -1.84 -13.80 -24.16
CA ASN A 220 -0.44 -14.19 -24.37
C ASN A 220 0.46 -13.74 -23.21
N LEU A 221 0.22 -12.52 -22.69
CA LEU A 221 0.92 -12.03 -21.50
C LEU A 221 0.62 -12.88 -20.26
N LEU A 222 -0.66 -13.21 -20.01
CA LEU A 222 -1.05 -14.07 -18.88
C LEU A 222 -0.38 -15.44 -18.97
N ASN A 223 -0.36 -16.07 -20.16
CA ASN A 223 0.33 -17.35 -20.41
C ASN A 223 1.84 -17.25 -20.13
N LYS A 224 2.49 -16.16 -20.57
CA LYS A 224 3.90 -15.89 -20.27
C LYS A 224 4.13 -15.74 -18.77
N LEU A 225 3.30 -14.99 -18.08
CA LEU A 225 3.38 -14.78 -16.63
C LEU A 225 3.10 -16.05 -15.83
N GLY A 226 2.26 -16.94 -16.36
CA GLY A 226 2.00 -18.27 -15.79
C GLY A 226 3.23 -19.19 -15.73
N ARG A 227 4.25 -18.91 -16.54
CA ARG A 227 5.52 -19.66 -16.57
C ARG A 227 6.63 -19.01 -15.75
N LYS A 228 6.45 -17.74 -15.34
CA LYS A 228 7.45 -17.00 -14.55
C LYS A 228 7.36 -17.35 -13.07
N LYS A 229 8.48 -17.19 -12.38
CA LYS A 229 8.55 -17.25 -10.92
C LYS A 229 8.05 -15.91 -10.35
N TRP A 230 6.96 -15.94 -9.56
CA TRP A 230 6.41 -14.77 -8.90
C TRP A 230 7.05 -14.60 -7.52
N ASN A 231 7.05 -13.38 -7.01
CA ASN A 231 7.60 -13.11 -5.70
C ASN A 231 6.53 -13.32 -4.61
N VAL A 232 6.66 -14.44 -3.90
CA VAL A 232 5.94 -14.73 -2.66
C VAL A 232 6.99 -14.98 -1.58
N CYS A 233 6.82 -14.38 -0.43
CA CYS A 233 7.73 -14.50 0.69
C CYS A 233 6.94 -14.89 1.95
N ILE A 234 7.39 -15.95 2.64
CA ILE A 234 6.94 -16.30 3.97
C ILE A 234 8.11 -16.00 4.91
N ARG A 235 7.90 -15.02 5.81
CA ARG A 235 8.89 -14.64 6.81
C ARG A 235 8.88 -15.63 7.95
N GLU A 236 9.99 -15.65 8.69
CA GLU A 236 10.13 -16.47 9.89
C GLU A 236 9.00 -16.27 10.90
N ARG A 237 8.82 -17.23 11.74
CA ARG A 237 7.85 -17.27 12.82
C ARG A 237 8.05 -16.09 13.80
N TYR A 238 6.99 -15.45 14.17
CA TYR A 238 6.94 -14.45 15.23
C TYR A 238 6.19 -15.05 16.41
N SER A 239 6.82 -15.15 17.58
CA SER A 239 6.17 -15.62 18.80
C SER A 239 5.00 -14.74 19.24
N HIS A 240 5.01 -13.46 18.84
CA HIS A 240 3.92 -12.52 19.06
C HIS A 240 3.64 -11.73 17.78
N GLY A 241 2.38 -11.72 17.32
CA GLY A 241 1.97 -10.97 16.12
C GLY A 241 2.09 -9.44 16.25
N SER A 242 2.36 -8.91 17.44
CA SER A 242 2.40 -7.47 17.73
C SER A 242 3.44 -6.71 16.88
N GLY A 243 4.61 -7.28 16.64
CA GLY A 243 5.65 -6.66 15.80
C GLY A 243 5.20 -6.51 14.35
N VAL A 244 4.58 -7.55 13.78
CA VAL A 244 4.08 -7.54 12.40
C VAL A 244 2.90 -6.57 12.27
N ILE A 245 1.96 -6.55 13.21
CA ILE A 245 0.84 -5.59 13.21
C ILE A 245 1.35 -4.16 13.32
N THR A 246 2.36 -3.90 14.15
CA THR A 246 2.99 -2.57 14.23
C THR A 246 3.62 -2.18 12.89
N TYR A 247 4.27 -3.13 12.20
CA TYR A 247 4.77 -2.90 10.85
C TYR A 247 3.62 -2.60 9.87
N LEU A 248 2.56 -3.40 9.86
CA LEU A 248 1.41 -3.22 8.97
C LEU A 248 0.67 -1.89 9.21
N ALA A 249 0.56 -1.44 10.47
CA ALA A 249 -0.09 -0.20 10.83
C ALA A 249 0.51 1.03 10.12
N ARG A 250 1.82 1.01 9.86
CA ARG A 250 2.52 2.10 9.15
C ARG A 250 1.96 2.32 7.75
N TYR A 251 1.46 1.28 7.11
CA TYR A 251 1.01 1.29 5.71
C TYR A 251 -0.51 1.33 5.57
N ILE A 252 -1.25 0.77 6.52
CA ILE A 252 -2.72 0.72 6.46
C ILE A 252 -3.33 2.11 6.66
N LYS A 253 -2.77 2.89 7.59
CA LYS A 253 -3.27 4.21 7.98
C LYS A 253 -2.30 5.35 7.73
N GLY A 254 -1.07 5.07 7.24
CA GLY A 254 -0.06 6.07 6.90
C GLY A 254 -0.06 6.44 5.42
N GLY A 255 0.47 7.63 5.12
CA GLY A 255 0.85 7.99 3.75
C GLY A 255 2.16 7.31 3.32
N PRO A 256 2.57 7.49 2.05
CA PRO A 256 3.73 6.79 1.48
C PRO A 256 5.07 7.20 2.11
N ILE A 257 5.14 8.38 2.69
CA ILE A 257 6.35 8.89 3.34
C ILE A 257 6.03 9.68 4.61
N SER A 258 6.85 9.54 5.63
CA SER A 258 6.82 10.39 6.83
C SER A 258 7.81 11.55 6.70
N ASN A 259 7.52 12.68 7.35
CA ASN A 259 8.44 13.83 7.37
C ASN A 259 9.83 13.48 7.93
N GLN A 260 9.92 12.48 8.82
CA GLN A 260 11.20 12.02 9.39
C GLN A 260 12.14 11.41 8.35
N ARG A 261 11.62 10.92 7.22
CA ARG A 261 12.42 10.36 6.14
C ARG A 261 12.97 11.42 5.20
N LEU A 262 12.42 12.63 5.20
CA LEU A 262 12.86 13.75 4.35
C LEU A 262 14.16 14.34 4.91
N ASN A 263 15.17 14.53 4.05
CA ASN A 263 16.47 15.09 4.41
C ASN A 263 16.59 16.56 3.99
N CYS A 264 16.53 16.83 2.69
CA CYS A 264 16.64 18.18 2.12
C CYS A 264 15.76 18.34 0.88
N VAL A 265 15.55 19.58 0.51
CA VAL A 265 14.89 20.01 -0.73
C VAL A 265 15.71 21.15 -1.29
N ASP A 266 16.32 20.95 -2.43
CA ASP A 266 17.21 21.89 -3.12
C ASP A 266 16.90 21.95 -4.62
N GLU A 267 17.80 22.49 -5.43
CA GLU A 267 17.66 22.58 -6.87
C GLU A 267 17.69 21.22 -7.58
N GLN A 268 18.37 20.25 -6.99
CA GLN A 268 18.43 18.87 -7.52
C GLN A 268 17.13 18.10 -7.26
N GLY A 269 16.33 18.54 -6.28
CA GLY A 269 15.04 17.95 -5.97
C GLY A 269 14.82 17.65 -4.49
N VAL A 270 14.15 16.52 -4.22
CA VAL A 270 13.80 16.05 -2.88
C VAL A 270 14.62 14.83 -2.53
N THR A 271 15.46 14.96 -1.51
CA THR A 271 16.26 13.86 -0.95
C THR A 271 15.59 13.29 0.29
N PHE A 272 15.41 11.97 0.30
CA PHE A 272 14.85 11.23 1.44
C PHE A 272 15.62 9.95 1.72
N ARG A 273 15.48 9.41 2.94
CA ARG A 273 16.11 8.16 3.36
C ARG A 273 15.20 6.97 3.12
N TYR A 274 15.79 5.88 2.63
CA TYR A 274 15.13 4.58 2.57
C TYR A 274 16.08 3.48 3.07
N GLN A 275 15.52 2.38 3.56
CA GLN A 275 16.31 1.20 3.93
C GLN A 275 16.37 0.25 2.72
N ASP A 276 17.57 -0.04 2.23
CA ASP A 276 17.77 -1.00 1.14
C ASP A 276 17.55 -2.43 1.65
N HIS A 277 16.76 -3.21 0.91
CA HIS A 277 16.48 -4.61 1.27
C HIS A 277 17.66 -5.55 1.07
N ARG A 278 18.60 -5.19 0.21
CA ARG A 278 19.74 -6.04 -0.16
C ARG A 278 20.79 -6.12 0.92
N ASP A 279 21.03 -5.02 1.61
CA ASP A 279 22.07 -4.90 2.63
C ASP A 279 21.57 -4.39 4.00
N GLY A 280 20.27 -4.08 4.10
CA GLY A 280 19.64 -3.55 5.32
C GLY A 280 20.04 -2.13 5.68
N LYS A 281 20.92 -1.48 4.91
CA LYS A 281 21.46 -0.14 5.20
C LYS A 281 20.47 0.96 4.83
N VAL A 282 20.54 2.06 5.57
CA VAL A 282 19.79 3.28 5.25
C VAL A 282 20.59 4.08 4.22
N LYS A 283 19.97 4.35 3.08
CA LYS A 283 20.56 5.09 1.96
C LYS A 283 19.73 6.33 1.63
N PRO A 284 20.36 7.41 1.15
CA PRO A 284 19.63 8.54 0.57
C PRO A 284 19.19 8.21 -0.85
N MET A 285 18.07 8.84 -1.27
CA MET A 285 17.60 8.86 -2.65
C MET A 285 17.12 10.27 -2.97
N THR A 286 17.59 10.83 -4.08
CA THR A 286 17.14 12.11 -4.60
C THR A 286 16.27 11.87 -5.83
N LEU A 287 15.11 12.51 -5.84
CA LEU A 287 14.19 12.56 -6.99
C LEU A 287 13.99 14.01 -7.38
N SER A 288 13.77 14.30 -8.65
CA SER A 288 13.28 15.62 -9.03
C SER A 288 12.00 15.94 -8.25
N SER A 289 11.73 17.21 -7.98
CA SER A 289 10.53 17.62 -7.25
C SER A 289 9.26 17.12 -7.91
N GLU A 290 9.24 17.12 -9.25
CA GLU A 290 8.14 16.63 -10.08
C GLU A 290 7.92 15.12 -9.90
N GLU A 291 8.98 14.32 -10.04
CA GLU A 291 8.92 12.87 -9.84
C GLU A 291 8.53 12.50 -8.41
N PHE A 292 9.03 13.23 -7.41
CA PHE A 292 8.66 13.00 -6.02
C PHE A 292 7.16 13.22 -5.79
N VAL A 293 6.60 14.35 -6.25
CA VAL A 293 5.16 14.65 -6.13
C VAL A 293 4.35 13.59 -6.88
N GLN A 294 4.75 13.23 -8.09
CA GLN A 294 4.09 12.19 -8.89
C GLN A 294 4.05 10.85 -8.16
N ARG A 295 5.18 10.38 -7.62
CA ARG A 295 5.25 9.11 -6.88
C ARG A 295 4.38 9.15 -5.62
N VAL A 296 4.45 10.22 -4.83
CA VAL A 296 3.64 10.36 -3.61
C VAL A 296 2.14 10.32 -3.91
N LEU A 297 1.68 10.98 -4.97
CA LEU A 297 0.27 10.97 -5.38
C LEU A 297 -0.15 9.60 -5.94
N ALA A 298 0.66 9.01 -6.82
CA ALA A 298 0.35 7.74 -7.46
C ALA A 298 0.17 6.59 -6.47
N VAL A 299 0.97 6.56 -5.40
CA VAL A 299 0.98 5.45 -4.43
C VAL A 299 0.18 5.75 -3.16
N GLY A 300 0.08 7.02 -2.77
CA GLY A 300 -0.56 7.44 -1.52
C GLY A 300 -2.07 7.54 -1.60
N VAL A 301 -2.62 7.66 -2.80
CA VAL A 301 -4.05 7.93 -3.01
C VAL A 301 -4.71 6.74 -3.70
N ARG A 302 -5.61 6.06 -2.97
CA ARG A 302 -6.47 5.03 -3.57
C ARG A 302 -7.61 5.72 -4.31
N GLY A 303 -7.56 5.75 -5.64
CA GLY A 303 -8.64 6.24 -6.50
C GLY A 303 -9.28 5.09 -7.27
N THR A 304 -10.54 5.27 -7.60
CA THR A 304 -11.28 4.42 -8.56
C THR A 304 -11.24 5.00 -9.97
N GLU A 305 -10.52 6.12 -10.16
CA GLU A 305 -10.46 6.85 -11.42
C GLU A 305 -9.21 6.49 -12.21
N VAL A 306 -9.31 6.57 -13.53
CA VAL A 306 -8.25 6.31 -14.50
C VAL A 306 -7.01 7.16 -14.21
N PRO A 307 -5.78 6.60 -14.30
CA PRO A 307 -4.55 7.36 -14.12
C PRO A 307 -4.41 8.45 -15.19
N PRO A 308 -3.64 9.50 -14.91
CA PRO A 308 -3.36 10.54 -15.89
C PRO A 308 -2.70 9.95 -17.13
N ALA A 309 -3.21 10.29 -18.30
CA ALA A 309 -2.44 10.21 -19.52
C ALA A 309 -1.13 10.99 -19.30
N GLY A 310 -0.05 10.51 -19.88
CA GLY A 310 1.30 11.09 -19.75
C GLY A 310 1.37 12.62 -19.91
N PRO A 311 2.55 13.22 -19.89
CA PRO A 311 2.69 14.67 -19.92
C PRO A 311 1.88 15.27 -21.06
N LYS A 312 1.15 16.36 -20.75
CA LYS A 312 0.43 17.11 -21.78
C LYS A 312 1.42 17.48 -22.88
N PRO A 313 1.11 17.31 -24.18
CA PRO A 313 1.93 17.88 -25.26
C PRO A 313 2.08 19.37 -24.98
N ARG A 314 3.30 19.88 -25.08
CA ARG A 314 3.56 21.33 -24.97
C ARG A 314 2.75 22.01 -26.06
N PRO A 315 2.04 23.12 -25.77
CA PRO A 315 1.46 23.92 -26.81
C PRO A 315 2.60 24.42 -27.73
N HIS A 316 2.44 24.19 -29.02
CA HIS A 316 3.33 24.71 -30.07
C HIS A 316 3.28 26.23 -30.11
#